data_6d729417a76a5a31099b331946be62fd
#
_entry.id   6d729417a76a5a31099b331946be62fd
#
_cell.length_a   1.000
_cell.length_b   1.000
_cell.length_c   1.000
_cell.angle_alpha   90.00
_cell.angle_beta   90.00
_cell.angle_gamma   90.00
#
_symmetry.space_group_name_H-M   'P 1'
#
loop_
_entity.id
_entity.type
_entity.pdbx_description
1 polymer ?
#
loop_
_entity_poly.entity_id
_entity_poly.type
_entity_poly.pdbx_seq_one_letter_code
_entity_poly.pdbx_strand_id
1 'polypeptide(L)'
;MAYQYEAGFIGAGNMGGALARAAVKTVGGAAVAVACSTAEHSAKAAASIGCAAETAEAILRESRFVFCGVKPQMFAGVTAKLAEDIAASDAVFVSMLAGVSLDRLAEMLGGEKKIIRIMPNTPSAVGQGLMLVSANDRVTAEELAVFKALMAESGLLDDLPEQLIDAASAVSGCGPAYAYVFVEALADGAVKCGVPRAKAMRYAAQMLLGSASLLLETGEHPGALKDAVCSPGGSTIAGVAALEDRGFRGATIAAVEAAYRRTKELG
;
A
#
# COMPACT_ATOMS: atom_id res chain seq x y z
N MET A 1 -20.22 8.64 -20.72
CA MET A 1 -21.16 7.51 -20.41
C MET A 1 -21.15 7.32 -18.91
N ALA A 2 -22.26 6.87 -18.29
CA ALA A 2 -22.24 6.54 -16.86
C ALA A 2 -21.56 5.17 -16.71
N TYR A 3 -20.55 5.06 -15.85
CA TYR A 3 -19.91 3.80 -15.50
C TYR A 3 -20.85 2.98 -14.60
N GLN A 4 -20.84 1.65 -14.75
CA GLN A 4 -21.56 0.75 -13.84
C GLN A 4 -20.83 0.62 -12.52
N TYR A 5 -19.52 0.60 -12.55
CA TYR A 5 -18.65 0.49 -11.37
C TYR A 5 -17.76 1.72 -11.21
N GLU A 6 -17.66 2.25 -10.01
CA GLU A 6 -16.64 3.27 -9.68
C GLU A 6 -15.24 2.65 -9.66
N ALA A 7 -15.12 1.37 -9.24
CA ALA A 7 -13.85 0.66 -9.20
C ALA A 7 -13.96 -0.78 -9.70
N GLY A 8 -13.09 -1.16 -10.63
CA GLY A 8 -12.90 -2.53 -11.07
C GLY A 8 -11.48 -3.01 -10.79
N PHE A 9 -11.33 -4.21 -10.24
CA PHE A 9 -10.03 -4.76 -9.87
C PHE A 9 -9.72 -5.99 -10.71
N ILE A 10 -8.73 -5.90 -11.58
CA ILE A 10 -8.17 -7.04 -12.30
C ILE A 10 -7.06 -7.64 -11.43
N GLY A 11 -7.40 -8.68 -10.66
CA GLY A 11 -6.58 -9.28 -9.62
C GLY A 11 -6.95 -8.81 -8.22
N ALA A 12 -7.64 -9.68 -7.45
CA ALA A 12 -8.04 -9.44 -6.08
C ALA A 12 -7.23 -10.30 -5.09
N GLY A 13 -5.90 -10.28 -5.22
CA GLY A 13 -4.97 -10.88 -4.26
C GLY A 13 -4.90 -10.07 -2.95
N ASN A 14 -3.84 -10.28 -2.16
CA ASN A 14 -3.72 -9.62 -0.85
C ASN A 14 -3.92 -8.09 -0.93
N MET A 15 -3.18 -7.42 -1.83
CA MET A 15 -3.24 -5.96 -1.96
C MET A 15 -4.51 -5.52 -2.72
N GLY A 16 -4.78 -6.06 -3.90
CA GLY A 16 -5.99 -5.73 -4.66
C GLY A 16 -7.26 -5.98 -3.86
N GLY A 17 -7.34 -7.08 -3.11
CA GLY A 17 -8.47 -7.37 -2.23
C GLY A 17 -8.59 -6.41 -1.03
N ALA A 18 -7.47 -5.93 -0.48
CA ALA A 18 -7.49 -4.92 0.58
C ALA A 18 -8.04 -3.59 0.07
N LEU A 19 -7.57 -3.13 -1.10
CA LEU A 19 -8.05 -1.90 -1.73
C LEU A 19 -9.51 -2.02 -2.22
N ALA A 20 -9.91 -3.19 -2.74
CA ALA A 20 -11.31 -3.42 -3.11
C ALA A 20 -12.24 -3.32 -1.89
N ARG A 21 -11.83 -3.87 -0.73
CA ARG A 21 -12.59 -3.68 0.53
C ARG A 21 -12.65 -2.23 0.98
N ALA A 22 -11.57 -1.46 0.81
CA ALA A 22 -11.59 -0.02 1.10
C ALA A 22 -12.58 0.71 0.18
N ALA A 23 -12.55 0.42 -1.13
CA ALA A 23 -13.52 0.97 -2.08
C ALA A 23 -14.97 0.61 -1.72
N VAL A 24 -15.24 -0.66 -1.35
CA VAL A 24 -16.57 -1.09 -0.91
C VAL A 24 -17.06 -0.31 0.31
N LYS A 25 -16.18 -0.01 1.26
CA LYS A 25 -16.56 0.81 2.42
C LYS A 25 -16.92 2.24 2.03
N THR A 26 -16.30 2.78 0.99
CA THR A 26 -16.55 4.15 0.53
C THR A 26 -17.79 4.25 -0.34
N VAL A 27 -17.94 3.39 -1.37
CA VAL A 27 -18.98 3.55 -2.40
C VAL A 27 -20.03 2.42 -2.40
N GLY A 28 -19.90 1.42 -1.53
CA GLY A 28 -20.77 0.27 -1.47
C GLY A 28 -20.42 -0.83 -2.47
N GLY A 29 -20.83 -2.07 -2.17
CA GLY A 29 -20.43 -3.24 -2.96
C GLY A 29 -20.97 -3.28 -4.39
N ALA A 30 -22.11 -2.65 -4.64
CA ALA A 30 -22.73 -2.60 -5.96
C ALA A 30 -21.90 -1.76 -6.97
N ALA A 31 -21.08 -0.83 -6.48
CA ALA A 31 -20.23 0.04 -7.29
C ALA A 31 -18.79 -0.49 -7.45
N VAL A 32 -18.50 -1.72 -6.99
CA VAL A 32 -17.17 -2.33 -7.06
C VAL A 32 -17.25 -3.71 -7.70
N ALA A 33 -16.31 -4.02 -8.60
CA ALA A 33 -16.21 -5.33 -9.23
C ALA A 33 -14.78 -5.89 -9.16
N VAL A 34 -14.68 -7.22 -9.15
CA VAL A 34 -13.39 -7.93 -9.15
C VAL A 34 -13.37 -9.00 -10.22
N ALA A 35 -12.22 -9.14 -10.90
CA ALA A 35 -11.89 -10.24 -11.80
C ALA A 35 -10.59 -10.92 -11.34
N CYS A 36 -10.61 -12.25 -11.30
CA CYS A 36 -9.44 -13.08 -11.01
C CYS A 36 -9.12 -13.99 -12.18
N SER A 37 -8.12 -14.88 -12.03
CA SER A 37 -7.68 -15.79 -13.09
C SER A 37 -8.74 -16.80 -13.55
N THR A 38 -9.74 -17.08 -12.73
CA THR A 38 -10.88 -17.97 -13.03
C THR A 38 -12.16 -17.39 -12.48
N ALA A 39 -13.31 -17.74 -13.08
CA ALA A 39 -14.64 -17.32 -12.61
C ALA A 39 -14.90 -17.77 -11.15
N GLU A 40 -14.43 -18.95 -10.76
CA GLU A 40 -14.53 -19.47 -9.39
C GLU A 40 -13.76 -18.59 -8.40
N HIS A 41 -12.52 -18.21 -8.74
CA HIS A 41 -11.72 -17.30 -7.90
C HIS A 41 -12.35 -15.90 -7.83
N SER A 42 -12.92 -15.39 -8.94
CA SER A 42 -13.66 -14.13 -8.96
C SER A 42 -14.86 -14.17 -8.02
N ALA A 43 -15.68 -15.21 -8.11
CA ALA A 43 -16.87 -15.37 -7.25
C ALA A 43 -16.49 -15.48 -5.76
N LYS A 44 -15.45 -16.24 -5.43
CA LYS A 44 -14.94 -16.37 -4.06
C LYS A 44 -14.40 -15.06 -3.51
N ALA A 45 -13.63 -14.33 -4.30
CA ALA A 45 -13.11 -13.02 -3.92
C ALA A 45 -14.25 -12.00 -3.73
N ALA A 46 -15.17 -11.92 -4.67
CA ALA A 46 -16.33 -11.04 -4.63
C ALA A 46 -17.20 -11.29 -3.39
N ALA A 47 -17.51 -12.55 -3.09
CA ALA A 47 -18.26 -12.91 -1.88
C ALA A 47 -17.53 -12.51 -0.59
N SER A 48 -16.21 -12.65 -0.53
CA SER A 48 -15.39 -12.26 0.63
C SER A 48 -15.26 -10.74 0.79
N ILE A 49 -15.31 -9.99 -0.32
CA ILE A 49 -15.16 -8.53 -0.33
C ILE A 49 -16.52 -7.85 -0.19
N GLY A 50 -17.59 -8.48 -0.64
CA GLY A 50 -18.94 -7.92 -0.68
C GLY A 50 -19.18 -7.05 -1.93
N CYS A 51 -18.70 -7.49 -3.11
CA CYS A 51 -18.79 -6.78 -4.38
C CYS A 51 -19.24 -7.69 -5.53
N ALA A 52 -19.27 -7.18 -6.77
CA ALA A 52 -19.59 -7.96 -7.95
C ALA A 52 -18.39 -8.81 -8.43
N ALA A 53 -18.69 -10.00 -9.00
CA ALA A 53 -17.72 -10.83 -9.72
C ALA A 53 -17.92 -10.61 -11.22
N GLU A 54 -16.87 -10.20 -11.92
CA GLU A 54 -16.91 -9.90 -13.34
C GLU A 54 -15.75 -10.55 -14.11
N THR A 55 -15.78 -10.41 -15.44
CA THR A 55 -14.62 -10.68 -16.29
C THR A 55 -13.72 -9.44 -16.39
N ALA A 56 -12.46 -9.62 -16.79
CA ALA A 56 -11.55 -8.49 -16.96
C ALA A 56 -12.02 -7.53 -18.08
N GLU A 57 -12.61 -8.09 -19.13
CA GLU A 57 -13.17 -7.33 -20.26
C GLU A 57 -14.37 -6.46 -19.81
N ALA A 58 -15.26 -7.01 -18.98
CA ALA A 58 -16.37 -6.25 -18.42
C ALA A 58 -15.87 -5.10 -17.51
N ILE A 59 -14.88 -5.38 -16.66
CA ILE A 59 -14.24 -4.35 -15.82
C ILE A 59 -13.68 -3.22 -16.67
N LEU A 60 -12.98 -3.52 -17.76
CA LEU A 60 -12.39 -2.51 -18.65
C LEU A 60 -13.44 -1.64 -19.33
N ARG A 61 -14.61 -2.16 -19.64
CA ARG A 61 -15.69 -1.43 -20.30
C ARG A 61 -16.57 -0.62 -19.34
N GLU A 62 -16.75 -1.11 -18.14
CA GLU A 62 -17.83 -0.68 -17.25
C GLU A 62 -17.34 0.06 -16.00
N SER A 63 -16.02 0.10 -15.76
CA SER A 63 -15.44 0.74 -14.56
C SER A 63 -14.81 2.09 -14.87
N ARG A 64 -15.00 3.04 -13.95
CA ARG A 64 -14.35 4.36 -13.99
C ARG A 64 -12.85 4.25 -13.69
N PHE A 65 -12.49 3.53 -12.61
CA PHE A 65 -11.12 3.24 -12.23
C PHE A 65 -10.84 1.74 -12.36
N VAL A 66 -9.81 1.37 -13.11
CA VAL A 66 -9.39 -0.02 -13.30
C VAL A 66 -8.07 -0.27 -12.60
N PHE A 67 -8.12 -1.01 -11.51
CA PHE A 67 -6.95 -1.38 -10.72
C PHE A 67 -6.28 -2.62 -11.27
N CYS A 68 -5.00 -2.49 -11.62
CA CYS A 68 -4.16 -3.58 -12.10
C CYS A 68 -3.44 -4.26 -10.92
N GLY A 69 -4.13 -5.21 -10.30
CA GLY A 69 -3.67 -5.95 -9.11
C GLY A 69 -2.96 -7.28 -9.41
N VAL A 70 -2.53 -7.49 -10.64
CA VAL A 70 -1.78 -8.69 -11.04
C VAL A 70 -0.30 -8.57 -10.67
N LYS A 71 0.37 -9.71 -10.49
CA LYS A 71 1.82 -9.71 -10.21
C LYS A 71 2.60 -9.13 -11.39
N PRO A 72 3.73 -8.40 -11.16
CA PRO A 72 4.50 -7.79 -12.23
C PRO A 72 4.85 -8.74 -13.39
N GLN A 73 5.24 -9.99 -13.06
CA GLN A 73 5.59 -10.99 -14.05
C GLN A 73 4.42 -11.43 -14.95
N MET A 74 3.19 -11.22 -14.50
CA MET A 74 1.97 -11.59 -15.25
C MET A 74 1.40 -10.39 -16.03
N PHE A 75 1.80 -9.16 -15.71
CA PHE A 75 1.17 -7.94 -16.23
C PHE A 75 1.24 -7.88 -17.75
N ALA A 76 2.43 -8.08 -18.35
CA ALA A 76 2.60 -8.07 -19.81
C ALA A 76 1.72 -9.12 -20.52
N GLY A 77 1.58 -10.32 -19.94
CA GLY A 77 0.73 -11.35 -20.52
C GLY A 77 -0.77 -11.06 -20.40
N VAL A 78 -1.18 -10.37 -19.34
CA VAL A 78 -2.58 -9.95 -19.14
C VAL A 78 -2.92 -8.78 -20.07
N THR A 79 -2.07 -7.76 -20.14
CA THR A 79 -2.30 -6.60 -21.02
C THR A 79 -2.30 -6.99 -22.51
N ALA A 80 -1.44 -7.94 -22.92
CA ALA A 80 -1.45 -8.44 -24.31
C ALA A 80 -2.76 -9.17 -24.67
N LYS A 81 -3.35 -9.92 -23.73
CA LYS A 81 -4.63 -10.60 -23.96
C LYS A 81 -5.83 -9.64 -24.01
N LEU A 82 -5.75 -8.53 -23.30
CA LEU A 82 -6.80 -7.53 -23.16
C LEU A 82 -6.54 -6.28 -24.01
N ALA A 83 -5.61 -6.34 -24.98
CA ALA A 83 -5.14 -5.16 -25.70
C ALA A 83 -6.26 -4.39 -26.41
N GLU A 84 -7.22 -5.09 -27.03
CA GLU A 84 -8.37 -4.47 -27.72
C GLU A 84 -9.32 -3.79 -26.71
N ASP A 85 -9.64 -4.47 -25.59
CA ASP A 85 -10.50 -3.91 -24.55
C ASP A 85 -9.81 -2.72 -23.85
N ILE A 86 -8.50 -2.82 -23.58
CA ILE A 86 -7.70 -1.70 -23.05
C ILE A 86 -7.73 -0.52 -24.02
N ALA A 87 -7.52 -0.76 -25.32
CA ALA A 87 -7.56 0.29 -26.33
C ALA A 87 -8.91 1.01 -26.38
N ALA A 88 -10.01 0.27 -26.28
CA ALA A 88 -11.38 0.79 -26.30
C ALA A 88 -11.82 1.43 -24.95
N SER A 89 -11.10 1.22 -23.86
CA SER A 89 -11.48 1.69 -22.52
C SER A 89 -11.12 3.15 -22.30
N ASP A 90 -12.07 3.94 -21.77
CA ASP A 90 -11.89 5.32 -21.29
C ASP A 90 -11.57 5.39 -19.78
N ALA A 91 -11.39 4.26 -19.12
CA ALA A 91 -11.11 4.18 -17.70
C ALA A 91 -9.79 4.86 -17.31
N VAL A 92 -9.70 5.28 -16.06
CA VAL A 92 -8.42 5.64 -15.43
C VAL A 92 -7.77 4.36 -14.93
N PHE A 93 -6.61 4.02 -15.46
CA PHE A 93 -5.84 2.84 -15.04
C PHE A 93 -5.06 3.13 -13.76
N VAL A 94 -5.20 2.27 -12.77
CA VAL A 94 -4.51 2.39 -11.48
C VAL A 94 -3.52 1.24 -11.35
N SER A 95 -2.23 1.54 -11.36
CA SER A 95 -1.14 0.56 -11.26
C SER A 95 -0.51 0.57 -9.87
N MET A 96 -0.33 -0.63 -9.30
CA MET A 96 0.40 -0.86 -8.05
C MET A 96 1.70 -1.66 -8.29
N LEU A 97 2.25 -1.59 -9.51
CA LEU A 97 3.47 -2.31 -9.88
C LEU A 97 4.70 -1.58 -9.33
N ALA A 98 5.49 -2.27 -8.51
CA ALA A 98 6.75 -1.74 -8.01
C ALA A 98 7.79 -1.64 -9.13
N GLY A 99 8.56 -0.53 -9.16
CA GLY A 99 9.65 -0.31 -10.12
C GLY A 99 9.21 0.03 -11.55
N VAL A 100 7.91 0.09 -11.86
CA VAL A 100 7.41 0.40 -13.21
C VAL A 100 6.94 1.84 -13.27
N SER A 101 7.56 2.66 -14.14
CA SER A 101 7.22 4.08 -14.31
C SER A 101 5.91 4.32 -15.05
N LEU A 102 5.35 5.53 -14.93
CA LEU A 102 4.17 5.97 -15.68
C LEU A 102 4.38 5.87 -17.20
N ASP A 103 5.56 6.25 -17.69
CA ASP A 103 5.90 6.13 -19.12
C ASP A 103 5.90 4.67 -19.56
N ARG A 104 6.53 3.80 -18.79
CA ARG A 104 6.56 2.37 -19.10
C ARG A 104 5.16 1.74 -19.03
N LEU A 105 4.33 2.16 -18.08
CA LEU A 105 2.93 1.75 -18.01
C LEU A 105 2.14 2.23 -19.23
N ALA A 106 2.36 3.47 -19.67
CA ALA A 106 1.71 4.00 -20.88
C ALA A 106 2.07 3.16 -22.10
N GLU A 107 3.35 2.84 -22.31
CA GLU A 107 3.79 1.93 -23.38
C GLU A 107 3.08 0.57 -23.32
N MET A 108 3.04 -0.04 -22.13
CA MET A 108 2.43 -1.36 -21.92
C MET A 108 0.91 -1.38 -22.11
N LEU A 109 0.24 -0.23 -21.92
CA LEU A 109 -1.20 -0.07 -22.10
C LEU A 109 -1.57 0.46 -23.50
N GLY A 110 -0.61 0.58 -24.42
CA GLY A 110 -0.83 0.99 -25.82
C GLY A 110 -0.87 2.50 -26.03
N GLY A 111 -0.24 3.29 -25.15
CA GLY A 111 0.02 4.72 -25.38
C GLY A 111 -0.86 5.66 -24.55
N GLU A 112 -1.82 6.34 -25.19
CA GLU A 112 -2.53 7.51 -24.62
C GLU A 112 -3.57 7.20 -23.53
N LYS A 113 -3.18 6.53 -22.43
CA LYS A 113 -4.08 6.20 -21.32
C LYS A 113 -3.90 7.13 -20.12
N LYS A 114 -4.99 7.36 -19.38
CA LYS A 114 -4.98 8.00 -18.06
C LYS A 114 -4.45 7.00 -17.06
N ILE A 115 -3.36 7.33 -16.34
CA ILE A 115 -2.69 6.39 -15.45
C ILE A 115 -2.43 7.06 -14.11
N ILE A 116 -2.85 6.40 -13.04
CA ILE A 116 -2.45 6.69 -11.66
C ILE A 116 -1.54 5.56 -11.21
N ARG A 117 -0.31 5.88 -10.86
CA ARG A 117 0.63 4.98 -10.20
C ARG A 117 0.45 5.12 -8.70
N ILE A 118 0.18 4.01 -8.02
CA ILE A 118 0.05 3.97 -6.57
C ILE A 118 1.07 3.01 -5.97
N MET A 119 1.51 3.33 -4.75
CA MET A 119 2.31 2.41 -3.96
C MET A 119 1.69 2.28 -2.56
N PRO A 120 0.70 1.39 -2.42
CA PRO A 120 0.08 1.09 -1.14
C PRO A 120 0.94 0.15 -0.29
N ASN A 121 0.58 0.01 0.98
CA ASN A 121 1.19 -0.96 1.88
C ASN A 121 0.15 -1.85 2.58
N THR A 122 0.62 -2.93 3.22
CA THR A 122 -0.26 -3.96 3.81
C THR A 122 -1.20 -3.46 4.90
N PRO A 123 -0.88 -2.43 5.73
CA PRO A 123 -1.83 -1.86 6.68
C PRO A 123 -3.09 -1.26 6.08
N SER A 124 -3.15 -1.04 4.76
CA SER A 124 -4.40 -0.68 4.06
C SER A 124 -5.54 -1.68 4.31
N ALA A 125 -5.22 -2.93 4.61
CA ALA A 125 -6.21 -3.96 4.95
C ALA A 125 -7.05 -3.62 6.20
N VAL A 126 -6.53 -2.77 7.08
CA VAL A 126 -7.19 -2.30 8.31
C VAL A 126 -7.44 -0.78 8.31
N GLY A 127 -7.33 -0.13 7.15
CA GLY A 127 -7.56 1.31 7.00
C GLY A 127 -6.44 2.20 7.60
N GLN A 128 -5.27 1.64 7.83
CA GLN A 128 -4.10 2.32 8.41
C GLN A 128 -2.89 2.28 7.44
N GLY A 129 -3.18 2.23 6.14
CA GLY A 129 -2.16 2.22 5.11
C GLY A 129 -1.56 3.59 4.85
N LEU A 130 -0.43 3.60 4.15
CA LEU A 130 0.08 4.76 3.42
C LEU A 130 0.11 4.39 1.94
N MET A 131 -0.56 5.19 1.12
CA MET A 131 -0.61 5.04 -0.32
C MET A 131 0.07 6.26 -0.96
N LEU A 132 1.24 6.05 -1.55
CA LEU A 132 1.88 7.06 -2.39
C LEU A 132 1.16 7.11 -3.73
N VAL A 133 0.93 8.30 -4.26
CA VAL A 133 0.14 8.53 -5.48
C VAL A 133 0.91 9.43 -6.44
N SER A 134 0.99 9.03 -7.70
CA SER A 134 1.45 9.87 -8.81
C SER A 134 0.58 9.60 -10.02
N ALA A 135 0.28 10.64 -10.80
CA ALA A 135 -0.55 10.53 -11.98
C ALA A 135 0.15 11.12 -13.21
N ASN A 136 -0.14 10.61 -14.40
CA ASN A 136 0.33 11.25 -15.61
C ASN A 136 -0.56 12.48 -15.97
N ASP A 137 -0.07 13.32 -16.87
CA ASP A 137 -0.72 14.59 -17.28
C ASP A 137 -2.09 14.41 -17.95
N ARG A 138 -2.50 13.18 -18.23
CA ARG A 138 -3.82 12.88 -18.82
C ARG A 138 -4.91 12.73 -17.78
N VAL A 139 -4.55 12.47 -16.53
CA VAL A 139 -5.49 12.39 -15.39
C VAL A 139 -5.83 13.81 -14.96
N THR A 140 -7.10 14.16 -14.99
CA THR A 140 -7.55 15.49 -14.54
C THR A 140 -7.49 15.62 -13.02
N ALA A 141 -7.40 16.85 -12.52
CA ALA A 141 -7.44 17.11 -11.07
C ALA A 141 -8.74 16.60 -10.42
N GLU A 142 -9.87 16.65 -11.15
CA GLU A 142 -11.15 16.10 -10.69
C GLU A 142 -11.11 14.57 -10.58
N GLU A 143 -10.59 13.89 -11.59
CA GLU A 143 -10.42 12.42 -11.54
C GLU A 143 -9.51 11.98 -10.40
N LEU A 144 -8.41 12.70 -10.18
CA LEU A 144 -7.51 12.42 -9.06
C LEU A 144 -8.19 12.66 -7.70
N ALA A 145 -8.99 13.71 -7.57
CA ALA A 145 -9.74 13.97 -6.35
C ALA A 145 -10.79 12.87 -6.07
N VAL A 146 -11.51 12.43 -7.10
CA VAL A 146 -12.46 11.31 -6.99
C VAL A 146 -11.75 10.01 -6.63
N PHE A 147 -10.61 9.73 -7.25
CA PHE A 147 -9.77 8.57 -6.91
C PHE A 147 -9.36 8.58 -5.42
N LYS A 148 -8.91 9.72 -4.92
CA LYS A 148 -8.52 9.85 -3.51
C LYS A 148 -9.70 9.66 -2.57
N ALA A 149 -10.85 10.24 -2.89
CA ALA A 149 -12.07 10.03 -2.12
C ALA A 149 -12.48 8.54 -2.10
N LEU A 150 -12.39 7.85 -3.26
CA LEU A 150 -12.67 6.41 -3.37
C LEU A 150 -11.76 5.57 -2.47
N MET A 151 -10.50 5.95 -2.31
CA MET A 151 -9.50 5.20 -1.55
C MET A 151 -9.32 5.68 -0.10
N ALA A 152 -10.10 6.64 0.38
CA ALA A 152 -9.94 7.24 1.71
C ALA A 152 -9.96 6.22 2.86
N GLU A 153 -10.74 5.14 2.74
CA GLU A 153 -10.82 4.06 3.74
C GLU A 153 -9.60 3.13 3.75
N SER A 154 -8.62 3.33 2.86
CA SER A 154 -7.37 2.56 2.85
C SER A 154 -6.30 3.12 3.80
N GLY A 155 -6.43 4.38 4.24
CA GLY A 155 -5.48 5.10 5.08
C GLY A 155 -5.08 6.47 4.53
N LEU A 156 -3.86 6.91 4.81
CA LEU A 156 -3.32 8.17 4.30
C LEU A 156 -2.94 8.03 2.82
N LEU A 157 -3.41 8.96 1.98
CA LEU A 157 -2.97 9.10 0.59
C LEU A 157 -2.10 10.35 0.47
N ASP A 158 -0.91 10.18 -0.14
CA ASP A 158 0.06 11.26 -0.29
C ASP A 158 0.50 11.41 -1.75
N ASP A 159 0.35 12.63 -2.29
CA ASP A 159 0.83 12.96 -3.63
C ASP A 159 2.34 13.11 -3.61
N LEU A 160 3.02 12.33 -4.43
CA LEU A 160 4.46 12.36 -4.48
C LEU A 160 4.92 12.41 -5.94
N PRO A 161 5.91 13.28 -6.29
CA PRO A 161 6.55 13.24 -7.60
C PRO A 161 7.04 11.82 -7.90
N GLU A 162 6.77 11.34 -9.13
CA GLU A 162 7.00 9.93 -9.48
C GLU A 162 8.43 9.45 -9.18
N GLN A 163 9.43 10.31 -9.43
CA GLN A 163 10.84 9.99 -9.21
C GLN A 163 11.18 9.66 -7.75
N LEU A 164 10.32 10.02 -6.79
CA LEU A 164 10.50 9.77 -5.37
C LEU A 164 9.74 8.52 -4.89
N ILE A 165 8.80 7.98 -5.67
CA ILE A 165 7.95 6.85 -5.25
C ILE A 165 8.80 5.63 -4.84
N ASP A 166 9.82 5.28 -5.62
CA ASP A 166 10.63 4.10 -5.33
C ASP A 166 11.46 4.25 -4.04
N ALA A 167 11.97 5.46 -3.78
CA ALA A 167 12.68 5.76 -2.53
C ALA A 167 11.72 5.77 -1.33
N ALA A 168 10.57 6.43 -1.46
CA ALA A 168 9.57 6.47 -0.40
C ALA A 168 8.96 5.08 -0.12
N SER A 169 8.84 4.22 -1.14
CA SER A 169 8.33 2.86 -0.98
C SER A 169 9.28 1.96 -0.18
N ALA A 170 10.57 2.25 -0.15
CA ALA A 170 11.51 1.55 0.73
C ALA A 170 11.19 1.75 2.22
N VAL A 171 10.53 2.86 2.57
CA VAL A 171 9.99 3.11 3.91
C VAL A 171 8.53 2.66 4.00
N SER A 172 7.64 3.14 3.12
CA SER A 172 6.21 2.89 3.25
C SER A 172 5.80 1.46 2.87
N GLY A 173 6.35 0.92 1.79
CA GLY A 173 6.03 -0.40 1.27
C GLY A 173 6.76 -1.53 2.01
N CYS A 174 8.05 -1.35 2.28
CA CYS A 174 8.88 -2.35 2.96
C CYS A 174 8.84 -2.22 4.49
N GLY A 175 8.61 -1.02 5.01
CA GLY A 175 8.61 -0.68 6.44
C GLY A 175 7.73 -1.54 7.33
N PRO A 176 6.54 -2.01 6.91
CA PRO A 176 5.75 -2.94 7.72
C PRO A 176 6.53 -4.18 8.15
N ALA A 177 7.39 -4.75 7.26
CA ALA A 177 8.23 -5.89 7.62
C ALA A 177 9.27 -5.52 8.69
N TYR A 178 9.87 -4.33 8.60
CA TYR A 178 10.83 -3.85 9.61
C TYR A 178 10.15 -3.65 10.97
N ALA A 179 8.93 -3.08 10.95
CA ALA A 179 8.12 -2.91 12.16
C ALA A 179 7.79 -4.26 12.81
N TYR A 180 7.45 -5.29 12.04
CA TYR A 180 7.18 -6.63 12.58
C TYR A 180 8.42 -7.28 13.20
N VAL A 181 9.59 -7.16 12.58
CA VAL A 181 10.87 -7.60 13.16
C VAL A 181 11.15 -6.87 14.47
N PHE A 182 10.91 -5.56 14.52
CA PHE A 182 11.10 -4.78 15.75
C PHE A 182 10.12 -5.18 16.87
N VAL A 183 8.84 -5.36 16.54
CA VAL A 183 7.81 -5.83 17.50
C VAL A 183 8.17 -7.21 18.04
N GLU A 184 8.62 -8.13 17.19
CA GLU A 184 9.04 -9.48 17.61
C GLU A 184 10.24 -9.42 18.53
N ALA A 185 11.27 -8.63 18.21
CA ALA A 185 12.45 -8.45 19.04
C ALA A 185 12.12 -7.86 20.42
N LEU A 186 11.23 -6.86 20.49
CA LEU A 186 10.73 -6.31 21.76
C LEU A 186 9.99 -7.36 22.59
N ALA A 187 9.14 -8.16 21.94
CA ALA A 187 8.41 -9.24 22.60
C ALA A 187 9.37 -10.32 23.14
N ASP A 188 10.44 -10.67 22.38
CA ASP A 188 11.47 -11.61 22.82
C ASP A 188 12.23 -11.08 24.05
N GLY A 189 12.58 -9.80 24.04
CA GLY A 189 13.18 -9.12 25.19
C GLY A 189 12.29 -9.18 26.44
N ALA A 190 10.99 -8.90 26.28
CA ALA A 190 10.03 -8.98 27.37
C ALA A 190 9.86 -10.41 27.90
N VAL A 191 9.85 -11.42 27.04
CA VAL A 191 9.81 -12.83 27.46
C VAL A 191 11.07 -13.22 28.21
N LYS A 192 12.24 -12.78 27.78
CA LYS A 192 13.51 -12.97 28.52
C LYS A 192 13.45 -12.38 29.95
N CYS A 193 12.65 -11.33 30.13
CA CYS A 193 12.40 -10.69 31.43
C CYS A 193 11.21 -11.29 32.20
N GLY A 194 10.61 -12.40 31.71
CA GLY A 194 9.56 -13.13 32.43
C GLY A 194 8.12 -12.80 32.02
N VAL A 195 7.90 -11.93 31.01
CA VAL A 195 6.54 -11.63 30.52
C VAL A 195 6.03 -12.78 29.65
N PRO A 196 4.79 -13.28 29.86
CA PRO A 196 4.22 -14.30 28.99
C PRO A 196 4.15 -13.87 27.52
N ARG A 197 4.52 -14.75 26.57
CA ARG A 197 4.65 -14.47 25.13
C ARG A 197 3.45 -13.70 24.54
N ALA A 198 2.23 -14.18 24.78
CA ALA A 198 1.02 -13.56 24.23
C ALA A 198 0.82 -12.10 24.70
N LYS A 199 1.17 -11.80 25.96
CA LYS A 199 1.13 -10.44 26.49
C LYS A 199 2.26 -9.58 25.92
N ALA A 200 3.48 -10.14 25.86
CA ALA A 200 4.66 -9.44 25.33
C ALA A 200 4.42 -8.94 23.90
N MET A 201 3.89 -9.79 23.03
CA MET A 201 3.56 -9.43 21.64
C MET A 201 2.54 -8.30 21.56
N ARG A 202 1.46 -8.42 22.36
CA ARG A 202 0.40 -7.40 22.39
C ARG A 202 0.91 -6.06 22.91
N TYR A 203 1.76 -6.07 23.93
CA TYR A 203 2.33 -4.85 24.53
C TYR A 203 3.27 -4.14 23.54
N ALA A 204 4.15 -4.89 22.86
CA ALA A 204 5.05 -4.34 21.86
C ALA A 204 4.29 -3.71 20.68
N ALA A 205 3.27 -4.40 20.15
CA ALA A 205 2.45 -3.89 19.05
C ALA A 205 1.67 -2.63 19.46
N GLN A 206 1.02 -2.62 20.64
CA GLN A 206 0.25 -1.47 21.13
C GLN A 206 1.14 -0.27 21.43
N MET A 207 2.32 -0.49 21.98
CA MET A 207 3.30 0.57 22.24
C MET A 207 3.74 1.23 20.93
N LEU A 208 4.08 0.43 19.92
CA LEU A 208 4.51 0.97 18.61
C LEU A 208 3.40 1.77 17.94
N LEU A 209 2.15 1.25 17.94
CA LEU A 209 0.97 1.95 17.44
C LEU A 209 0.79 3.30 18.14
N GLY A 210 0.80 3.34 19.48
CA GLY A 210 0.59 4.56 20.24
C GLY A 210 1.71 5.58 20.01
N SER A 211 2.97 5.13 19.94
CA SER A 211 4.10 6.03 19.69
C SER A 211 4.05 6.65 18.30
N ALA A 212 3.69 5.87 17.28
CA ALA A 212 3.51 6.38 15.92
C ALA A 212 2.34 7.37 15.83
N SER A 213 1.20 7.05 16.48
CA SER A 213 0.04 7.93 16.51
C SER A 213 0.37 9.27 17.18
N LEU A 214 1.06 9.24 18.33
CA LEU A 214 1.47 10.46 19.03
C LEU A 214 2.38 11.34 18.17
N LEU A 215 3.35 10.73 17.47
CA LEU A 215 4.24 11.45 16.56
C LEU A 215 3.48 12.14 15.43
N LEU A 216 2.52 11.43 14.80
CA LEU A 216 1.72 11.98 13.70
C LEU A 216 0.77 13.08 14.17
N GLU A 217 0.19 12.94 15.35
CA GLU A 217 -0.77 13.90 15.90
C GLU A 217 -0.10 15.19 16.38
N THR A 218 1.06 15.07 17.03
CA THR A 218 1.77 16.25 17.56
C THR A 218 2.65 16.94 16.53
N GLY A 219 3.19 16.22 15.55
CA GLY A 219 4.20 16.70 14.60
C GLY A 219 5.54 17.04 15.28
N GLU A 220 5.74 16.66 16.53
CA GLU A 220 6.99 16.93 17.25
C GLU A 220 8.15 16.11 16.69
N HIS A 221 9.35 16.62 16.80
CA HIS A 221 10.54 15.88 16.37
C HIS A 221 10.73 14.61 17.21
N PRO A 222 10.99 13.42 16.59
CA PRO A 222 11.13 12.15 17.30
C PRO A 222 12.15 12.19 18.45
N GLY A 223 13.21 12.97 18.31
CA GLY A 223 14.21 13.19 19.37
C GLY A 223 13.62 13.84 20.61
N ALA A 224 12.74 14.86 20.45
CA ALA A 224 12.07 15.50 21.57
C ALA A 224 11.14 14.54 22.31
N LEU A 225 10.32 13.77 21.56
CA LEU A 225 9.46 12.75 22.14
C LEU A 225 10.26 11.67 22.88
N LYS A 226 11.40 11.24 22.33
CA LYS A 226 12.32 10.30 22.98
C LYS A 226 12.86 10.89 24.30
N ASP A 227 13.30 12.14 24.29
CA ASP A 227 13.87 12.79 25.49
C ASP A 227 12.81 12.97 26.58
N ALA A 228 11.56 13.26 26.24
CA ALA A 228 10.46 13.39 27.18
C ALA A 228 10.17 12.11 28.00
N VAL A 229 10.51 10.93 27.47
CA VAL A 229 10.36 9.65 28.18
C VAL A 229 11.65 9.13 28.78
N CYS A 230 12.77 9.86 28.64
CA CYS A 230 14.10 9.48 29.15
C CYS A 230 14.47 10.30 30.39
N SER A 231 14.06 9.83 31.58
CA SER A 231 14.52 10.45 32.84
C SER A 231 16.00 10.20 33.13
N PRO A 232 16.72 11.12 33.80
CA PRO A 232 18.11 10.94 34.18
C PRO A 232 18.31 9.64 35.03
N GLY A 233 19.22 8.77 34.58
CA GLY A 233 19.50 7.47 35.22
C GLY A 233 18.35 6.44 35.14
N GLY A 234 17.30 6.73 34.33
CA GLY A 234 16.12 5.88 34.24
C GLY A 234 16.31 4.63 33.37
N SER A 235 15.34 3.71 33.43
CA SER A 235 15.34 2.48 32.63
C SER A 235 15.25 2.76 31.13
N THR A 236 14.52 3.81 30.73
CA THR A 236 14.34 4.16 29.31
C THR A 236 15.67 4.57 28.67
N ILE A 237 16.43 5.46 29.32
CA ILE A 237 17.72 5.90 28.75
C ILE A 237 18.74 4.76 28.71
N ALA A 238 18.72 3.84 29.69
CA ALA A 238 19.56 2.64 29.67
C ALA A 238 19.21 1.73 28.49
N GLY A 239 17.92 1.55 28.19
CA GLY A 239 17.46 0.80 27.02
C GLY A 239 17.85 1.47 25.70
N VAL A 240 17.70 2.80 25.59
CA VAL A 240 18.13 3.57 24.40
C VAL A 240 19.63 3.43 24.19
N ALA A 241 20.47 3.58 25.24
CA ALA A 241 21.90 3.39 25.14
C ALA A 241 22.27 2.00 24.60
N ALA A 242 21.61 0.95 25.08
CA ALA A 242 21.83 -0.40 24.58
C ALA A 242 21.46 -0.59 23.10
N LEU A 243 20.45 0.11 22.58
CA LEU A 243 20.12 0.13 21.14
C LEU A 243 21.18 0.86 20.32
N GLU A 244 21.67 2.01 20.82
CA GLU A 244 22.74 2.78 20.14
C GLU A 244 24.04 1.98 20.10
N ASP A 245 24.46 1.34 21.18
CA ASP A 245 25.65 0.49 21.25
C ASP A 245 25.62 -0.69 20.25
N ARG A 246 24.42 -1.13 19.85
CA ARG A 246 24.23 -2.18 18.85
C ARG A 246 24.05 -1.65 17.43
N GLY A 247 24.18 -0.34 17.22
CA GLY A 247 24.10 0.29 15.90
C GLY A 247 22.70 0.28 15.28
N PHE A 248 21.64 0.33 16.10
CA PHE A 248 20.26 0.25 15.65
C PHE A 248 19.93 1.24 14.52
N ARG A 249 20.36 2.51 14.63
CA ARG A 249 20.12 3.53 13.60
C ARG A 249 20.80 3.17 12.29
N GLY A 250 22.06 2.76 12.34
CA GLY A 250 22.81 2.37 11.14
C GLY A 250 22.18 1.16 10.44
N ALA A 251 21.76 0.15 11.20
CA ALA A 251 21.07 -1.02 10.65
C ALA A 251 19.74 -0.65 9.97
N THR A 252 18.96 0.25 10.59
CA THR A 252 17.67 0.70 10.03
C THR A 252 17.88 1.50 8.73
N ILE A 253 18.85 2.42 8.69
CA ILE A 253 19.20 3.17 7.48
C ILE A 253 19.62 2.22 6.37
N ALA A 254 20.51 1.27 6.68
CA ALA A 254 21.00 0.29 5.70
C ALA A 254 19.88 -0.60 5.13
N ALA A 255 18.86 -0.94 5.94
CA ALA A 255 17.70 -1.69 5.47
C ALA A 255 16.90 -0.91 4.42
N VAL A 256 16.65 0.38 4.64
CA VAL A 256 15.95 1.27 3.68
C VAL A 256 16.76 1.40 2.38
N GLU A 257 18.07 1.64 2.47
CA GLU A 257 18.94 1.74 1.31
C GLU A 257 18.99 0.43 0.49
N ALA A 258 19.05 -0.71 1.16
CA ALA A 258 19.05 -2.02 0.50
C ALA A 258 17.74 -2.27 -0.25
N ALA A 259 16.59 -1.94 0.37
CA ALA A 259 15.29 -2.04 -0.27
C ALA A 259 15.17 -1.13 -1.50
N TYR A 260 15.62 0.14 -1.38
CA TYR A 260 15.62 1.08 -2.49
C TYR A 260 16.47 0.58 -3.67
N ARG A 261 17.73 0.14 -3.42
CA ARG A 261 18.58 -0.43 -4.45
C ARG A 261 17.90 -1.61 -5.15
N ARG A 262 17.31 -2.51 -4.38
CA ARG A 262 16.63 -3.68 -4.96
C ARG A 262 15.42 -3.29 -5.80
N THR A 263 14.65 -2.28 -5.39
CA THR A 263 13.52 -1.78 -6.18
C THR A 263 13.99 -1.28 -7.54
N LYS A 264 15.12 -0.56 -7.60
CA LYS A 264 15.72 -0.09 -8.87
C LYS A 264 16.17 -1.22 -9.79
N GLU A 265 16.55 -2.37 -9.25
CA GLU A 265 16.95 -3.55 -10.04
C GLU A 265 15.76 -4.34 -10.59
N LEU A 266 14.54 -4.11 -10.09
CA LEU A 266 13.32 -4.79 -10.51
C LEU A 266 12.59 -4.09 -11.66
N GLY A 267 12.81 -2.80 -11.86
CA GLY A 267 12.29 -1.97 -12.97
C GLY A 267 13.31 -1.82 -14.04
#